data_33eca8931669245f5917c9dbacc5200b
#
_entry.id   33eca8931669245f5917c9dbacc5200b
#
_cell.length_a   1.000
_cell.length_b   1.000
_cell.length_c   1.000
_cell.angle_alpha   90.00
_cell.angle_beta   90.00
_cell.angle_gamma   90.00
#
_symmetry.space_group_name_H-M   'P 1'
#
loop_
_entity.id
_entity.type
_entity.pdbx_description
1 polymer ?
#
loop_
_entity_poly.entity_id
_entity_poly.type
_entity_poly.pdbx_seq_one_letter_code
_entity_poly.pdbx_strand_id
1 'polypeptide(L)'
;MNRLLGICSLALTLLSPRAHAQAIEYESNGLKYQTLTRSGVTVMFAVLPSHLHEYTTIQVAVSNGSEGPYVIRPEDFTYIRDGNTAVRAAPALTVVAMLQRKGSGSDVIKLVASYEAGVYGNLHLRSTTNGYEQRRLAALSMGSTRLKAAATASALALVQTKLIPGESTDGAVFFPTGGKPLGSGRLVVRTNTDVFEFNEEQAGGHAVPNSEVPER
;
A
#
# COMPACT_ATOMS: atom_id res chain seq x y z
N MET A 1 -31.66 -55.51 37.99
CA MET A 1 -31.93 -54.06 37.95
C MET A 1 -30.69 -53.35 37.48
N ASN A 2 -30.59 -53.20 36.15
CA ASN A 2 -29.41 -52.59 35.49
C ASN A 2 -29.77 -51.14 35.09
N ARG A 3 -29.04 -50.20 35.64
CA ARG A 3 -29.09 -48.79 35.21
C ARG A 3 -27.94 -48.53 34.24
N LEU A 4 -28.24 -48.47 32.96
CA LEU A 4 -27.36 -47.97 31.91
C LEU A 4 -27.37 -46.43 32.00
N LEU A 5 -26.27 -45.83 32.43
CA LEU A 5 -26.00 -44.40 32.26
C LEU A 5 -25.42 -44.17 30.86
N GLY A 6 -26.21 -43.62 29.97
CA GLY A 6 -25.73 -43.10 28.68
C GLY A 6 -24.97 -41.79 28.85
N ILE A 7 -23.69 -41.80 28.59
CA ILE A 7 -22.87 -40.61 28.50
C ILE A 7 -23.03 -40.02 27.07
N CYS A 8 -23.89 -39.01 26.93
CA CYS A 8 -23.97 -38.20 25.73
C CYS A 8 -22.77 -37.25 25.69
N SER A 9 -21.72 -37.64 24.96
CA SER A 9 -20.57 -36.80 24.71
C SER A 9 -20.95 -35.74 23.64
N LEU A 10 -21.31 -34.53 24.09
CA LEU A 10 -21.61 -33.41 23.23
C LEU A 10 -20.27 -32.83 22.69
N ALA A 11 -19.84 -33.32 21.53
CA ALA A 11 -18.71 -32.77 20.80
C ALA A 11 -19.12 -31.39 20.22
N LEU A 12 -18.91 -30.35 21.00
CA LEU A 12 -19.07 -28.96 20.55
C LEU A 12 -17.87 -28.62 19.65
N THR A 13 -18.00 -28.88 18.35
CA THR A 13 -17.02 -28.44 17.34
C THR A 13 -17.09 -26.92 17.27
N LEU A 14 -16.11 -26.27 17.90
CA LEU A 14 -15.84 -24.84 17.77
C LEU A 14 -15.43 -24.56 16.32
N LEU A 15 -16.41 -24.29 15.45
CA LEU A 15 -16.18 -23.59 14.18
C LEU A 15 -15.80 -22.16 14.56
N SER A 16 -14.50 -21.91 14.76
CA SER A 16 -13.99 -20.55 14.84
C SER A 16 -14.19 -19.90 13.47
N PRO A 17 -15.03 -18.87 13.31
CA PRO A 17 -15.09 -18.12 12.08
C PRO A 17 -13.70 -17.54 11.84
N ARG A 18 -13.06 -17.90 10.73
CA ARG A 18 -11.87 -17.19 10.28
C ARG A 18 -12.31 -15.76 10.00
N ALA A 19 -12.09 -14.87 10.95
CA ALA A 19 -12.24 -13.45 10.73
C ALA A 19 -11.26 -13.05 9.62
N HIS A 20 -11.78 -12.91 8.40
CA HIS A 20 -11.03 -12.29 7.32
C HIS A 20 -10.88 -10.83 7.74
N ALA A 21 -9.66 -10.40 7.99
CA ALA A 21 -9.40 -8.98 8.21
C ALA A 21 -9.87 -8.23 6.97
N GLN A 22 -10.83 -7.34 7.13
CA GLN A 22 -11.39 -6.53 6.06
C GLN A 22 -10.51 -5.30 5.86
N ALA A 23 -10.23 -4.96 4.61
CA ALA A 23 -9.57 -3.72 4.28
C ALA A 23 -10.48 -2.54 4.64
N ILE A 24 -9.92 -1.52 5.29
CA ILE A 24 -10.60 -0.27 5.60
C ILE A 24 -10.24 0.72 4.50
N GLU A 25 -11.24 1.36 3.90
CA GLU A 25 -11.05 2.42 2.92
C GLU A 25 -11.38 3.78 3.53
N TYR A 26 -10.60 4.78 3.17
CA TYR A 26 -10.88 6.17 3.51
C TYR A 26 -10.25 7.12 2.49
N GLU A 27 -10.74 8.34 2.43
CA GLU A 27 -10.19 9.38 1.57
C GLU A 27 -9.47 10.45 2.41
N SER A 28 -8.30 10.85 1.96
CA SER A 28 -7.55 11.95 2.55
C SER A 28 -6.80 12.71 1.46
N ASN A 29 -6.99 14.03 1.43
CA ASN A 29 -6.37 14.94 0.46
C ASN A 29 -6.55 14.49 -1.01
N GLY A 30 -7.75 14.00 -1.35
CA GLY A 30 -8.08 13.53 -2.71
C GLY A 30 -7.46 12.19 -3.10
N LEU A 31 -6.81 11.49 -2.17
CA LEU A 31 -6.29 10.14 -2.37
C LEU A 31 -7.15 9.13 -1.61
N LYS A 32 -7.50 8.03 -2.30
CA LYS A 32 -8.18 6.90 -1.69
C LYS A 32 -7.14 5.94 -1.11
N TYR A 33 -7.22 5.75 0.20
CA TYR A 33 -6.35 4.84 0.94
C TYR A 33 -7.08 3.56 1.26
N GLN A 34 -6.38 2.45 1.13
CA GLN A 34 -6.80 1.17 1.67
C GLN A 34 -5.79 0.73 2.73
N THR A 35 -6.32 0.25 3.86
CA THR A 35 -5.50 -0.22 4.97
C THR A 35 -5.96 -1.59 5.45
N LEU A 36 -5.01 -2.46 5.77
CA LEU A 36 -5.27 -3.81 6.25
C LEU A 36 -4.25 -4.18 7.31
N THR A 37 -4.74 -4.72 8.42
CA THR A 37 -3.89 -5.20 9.51
C THR A 37 -3.97 -6.72 9.59
N ARG A 38 -2.79 -7.38 9.62
CA ARG A 38 -2.65 -8.81 9.88
C ARG A 38 -1.50 -9.07 10.84
N SER A 39 -1.66 -9.98 11.77
CA SER A 39 -0.62 -10.39 12.73
C SER A 39 0.06 -9.19 13.44
N GLY A 40 -0.70 -8.11 13.70
CA GLY A 40 -0.17 -6.88 14.27
C GLY A 40 0.55 -5.95 13.30
N VAL A 41 0.74 -6.34 12.04
CA VAL A 41 1.33 -5.50 11.00
C VAL A 41 0.23 -4.84 10.18
N THR A 42 0.34 -3.53 9.99
CA THR A 42 -0.58 -2.74 9.17
C THR A 42 0.12 -2.32 7.88
N VAL A 43 -0.50 -2.65 6.75
CA VAL A 43 -0.11 -2.15 5.44
C VAL A 43 -1.19 -1.21 4.94
N MET A 44 -0.78 -0.05 4.45
CA MET A 44 -1.64 0.96 3.86
C MET A 44 -1.08 1.38 2.49
N PHE A 45 -1.96 1.65 1.52
CA PHE A 45 -1.52 2.19 0.23
C PHE A 45 -2.56 3.14 -0.37
N ALA A 46 -2.08 3.99 -1.29
CA ALA A 46 -2.91 4.78 -2.20
C ALA A 46 -2.27 4.81 -3.59
N VAL A 47 -3.09 4.78 -4.63
CA VAL A 47 -2.62 4.98 -6.01
C VAL A 47 -2.39 6.47 -6.23
N LEU A 48 -1.18 6.85 -6.63
CA LEU A 48 -0.87 8.25 -6.93
C LEU A 48 -1.40 8.64 -8.31
N PRO A 49 -1.96 9.85 -8.48
CA PRO A 49 -2.63 10.26 -9.71
C PRO A 49 -1.68 10.47 -10.89
N SER A 50 -0.39 10.64 -10.61
CA SER A 50 0.61 10.93 -11.64
C SER A 50 1.28 9.67 -12.15
N HIS A 51 1.38 9.55 -13.48
CA HIS A 51 2.18 8.52 -14.14
C HIS A 51 3.60 9.02 -14.36
N LEU A 52 4.57 8.17 -14.08
CA LEU A 52 5.99 8.41 -14.33
C LEU A 52 6.43 7.59 -15.55
N HIS A 53 6.33 8.17 -16.74
CA HIS A 53 6.57 7.46 -18.02
C HIS A 53 5.71 6.18 -18.11
N GLU A 54 6.36 5.01 -18.21
CA GLU A 54 5.70 3.71 -18.26
C GLU A 54 5.23 3.15 -16.90
N TYR A 55 5.43 3.90 -15.81
CA TYR A 55 5.11 3.42 -14.47
C TYR A 55 3.91 4.14 -13.86
N THR A 56 3.04 3.37 -13.23
CA THR A 56 2.10 3.88 -12.24
C THR A 56 2.76 3.73 -10.86
N THR A 57 2.59 4.74 -10.03
CA THR A 57 3.18 4.79 -8.70
C THR A 57 2.09 4.64 -7.65
N ILE A 58 2.34 3.80 -6.65
CA ILE A 58 1.54 3.78 -5.42
C ILE A 58 2.40 4.28 -4.27
N GLN A 59 1.78 4.98 -3.34
CA GLN A 59 2.34 5.25 -2.03
C GLN A 59 1.99 4.11 -1.08
N VAL A 60 2.95 3.67 -0.31
CA VAL A 60 2.79 2.60 0.67
C VAL A 60 3.28 3.08 2.02
N ALA A 61 2.60 2.67 3.09
CA ALA A 61 3.12 2.76 4.44
C ALA A 61 2.93 1.41 5.14
N VAL A 62 3.91 1.06 5.97
CA VAL A 62 3.89 -0.18 6.75
C VAL A 62 4.26 0.14 8.19
N SER A 63 3.42 -0.31 9.13
CA SER A 63 3.65 -0.18 10.56
C SER A 63 3.73 -1.55 11.21
N ASN A 64 4.76 -1.79 11.98
CA ASN A 64 4.96 -3.04 12.71
C ASN A 64 4.49 -2.90 14.16
N GLY A 65 3.25 -3.28 14.42
CA GLY A 65 2.69 -3.42 15.77
C GLY A 65 2.76 -4.85 16.33
N SER A 66 3.49 -5.76 15.65
CA SER A 66 3.71 -7.12 16.13
C SER A 66 4.82 -7.17 17.20
N GLU A 67 4.98 -8.32 17.84
CA GLU A 67 6.00 -8.51 18.89
C GLU A 67 7.42 -8.76 18.33
N GLY A 68 7.55 -9.05 17.04
CA GLY A 68 8.80 -9.41 16.40
C GLY A 68 9.21 -8.46 15.27
N PRO A 69 10.45 -8.58 14.77
CA PRO A 69 10.90 -7.78 13.64
C PRO A 69 10.19 -8.20 12.36
N TYR A 70 9.86 -7.22 11.52
CA TYR A 70 9.16 -7.41 10.25
C TYR A 70 9.98 -6.85 9.08
N VAL A 71 10.04 -7.59 7.99
CA VAL A 71 10.76 -7.16 6.77
C VAL A 71 9.77 -6.93 5.65
N ILE A 72 9.86 -5.76 5.04
CA ILE A 72 9.08 -5.38 3.85
C ILE A 72 10.02 -4.99 2.70
N ARG A 73 9.67 -5.39 1.48
CA ARG A 73 10.44 -5.13 0.26
C ARG A 73 9.53 -4.65 -0.87
N PRO A 74 10.01 -3.86 -1.82
CA PRO A 74 9.23 -3.52 -3.02
C PRO A 74 8.74 -4.74 -3.80
N GLU A 75 9.54 -5.80 -3.85
CA GLU A 75 9.24 -7.05 -4.58
C GLU A 75 8.08 -7.84 -3.96
N ASP A 76 7.70 -7.55 -2.72
CA ASP A 76 6.56 -8.17 -2.04
C ASP A 76 5.22 -7.72 -2.65
N PHE A 77 5.22 -6.64 -3.44
CA PHE A 77 4.02 -6.02 -4.02
C PHE A 77 3.74 -6.53 -5.43
N THR A 78 2.53 -7.01 -5.64
CA THR A 78 2.03 -7.46 -6.96
C THR A 78 0.62 -6.94 -7.15
N TYR A 79 0.34 -6.29 -8.28
CA TYR A 79 -1.00 -5.90 -8.66
C TYR A 79 -1.58 -6.94 -9.62
N ILE A 80 -2.71 -7.50 -9.28
CA ILE A 80 -3.42 -8.50 -10.09
C ILE A 80 -4.61 -7.79 -10.73
N ARG A 81 -4.54 -7.54 -12.05
CA ARG A 81 -5.62 -6.94 -12.83
C ARG A 81 -6.77 -7.91 -13.01
N ASP A 82 -7.95 -7.39 -13.30
CA ASP A 82 -9.06 -8.20 -13.82
C ASP A 82 -8.57 -9.00 -15.03
N GLY A 83 -9.02 -10.26 -15.15
CA GLY A 83 -8.44 -11.20 -16.13
C GLY A 83 -7.15 -11.89 -15.64
N ASN A 84 -6.81 -11.74 -14.36
CA ASN A 84 -5.75 -12.49 -13.65
C ASN A 84 -4.30 -12.19 -14.13
N THR A 85 -4.09 -11.05 -14.79
CA THR A 85 -2.75 -10.61 -15.20
C THR A 85 -2.01 -9.99 -14.03
N ALA A 86 -0.91 -10.61 -13.60
CA ALA A 86 -0.09 -10.11 -12.53
C ALA A 86 0.96 -9.11 -13.03
N VAL A 87 0.99 -7.92 -12.43
CA VAL A 87 2.01 -6.89 -12.63
C VAL A 87 2.83 -6.78 -11.35
N ARG A 88 4.08 -7.20 -11.39
CA ARG A 88 4.97 -7.08 -10.23
C ARG A 88 5.56 -5.68 -10.14
N ALA A 89 5.81 -5.23 -8.92
CA ALA A 89 6.53 -3.99 -8.70
C ALA A 89 7.93 -4.05 -9.32
N ALA A 90 8.33 -2.94 -9.96
CA ALA A 90 9.67 -2.80 -10.51
C ALA A 90 10.66 -2.43 -9.41
N PRO A 91 11.89 -2.95 -9.46
CA PRO A 91 12.96 -2.47 -8.59
C PRO A 91 13.18 -0.96 -8.77
N ALA A 92 13.32 -0.22 -7.68
CA ALA A 92 13.53 1.23 -7.73
C ALA A 92 14.71 1.63 -8.61
N LEU A 93 15.78 0.83 -8.62
CA LEU A 93 16.96 1.06 -9.47
C LEU A 93 16.63 1.06 -10.97
N THR A 94 15.65 0.30 -11.41
CA THR A 94 15.20 0.29 -12.82
C THR A 94 14.58 1.63 -13.19
N VAL A 95 13.74 2.19 -12.31
CA VAL A 95 13.13 3.51 -12.51
C VAL A 95 14.18 4.61 -12.45
N VAL A 96 15.09 4.54 -11.50
CA VAL A 96 16.24 5.48 -11.38
C VAL A 96 17.08 5.47 -12.66
N ALA A 97 17.47 4.30 -13.17
CA ALA A 97 18.25 4.18 -14.40
C ALA A 97 17.49 4.72 -15.64
N MET A 98 16.17 4.54 -15.71
CA MET A 98 15.34 5.14 -16.75
C MET A 98 15.38 6.66 -16.66
N LEU A 99 15.20 7.26 -15.48
CA LEU A 99 15.21 8.70 -15.27
C LEU A 99 16.59 9.34 -15.49
N GLN A 100 17.69 8.65 -15.22
CA GLN A 100 19.02 9.11 -15.58
C GLN A 100 19.17 9.31 -17.10
N ARG A 101 18.47 8.53 -17.90
CA ARG A 101 18.51 8.63 -19.37
C ARG A 101 17.52 9.65 -19.93
N LYS A 102 16.28 9.67 -19.45
CA LYS A 102 15.16 10.45 -20.03
C LYS A 102 14.39 11.32 -19.04
N GLY A 103 14.87 11.47 -17.79
CA GLY A 103 14.21 12.27 -16.77
C GLY A 103 14.13 13.75 -17.13
N SER A 104 13.05 14.38 -16.71
CA SER A 104 12.71 15.78 -16.98
C SER A 104 12.35 16.54 -15.70
N GLY A 105 12.24 17.87 -15.79
CA GLY A 105 11.74 18.68 -14.68
C GLY A 105 10.31 18.36 -14.29
N SER A 106 9.46 17.98 -15.27
CA SER A 106 8.09 17.55 -14.98
C SER A 106 8.03 16.26 -14.19
N ASP A 107 9.00 15.35 -14.35
CA ASP A 107 9.08 14.12 -13.56
C ASP A 107 9.40 14.41 -12.09
N VAL A 108 10.30 15.39 -11.83
CA VAL A 108 10.58 15.87 -10.47
C VAL A 108 9.31 16.37 -9.80
N ILE A 109 8.59 17.26 -10.52
CA ILE A 109 7.34 17.85 -10.00
C ILE A 109 6.30 16.76 -9.72
N LYS A 110 6.08 15.84 -10.67
CA LYS A 110 5.13 14.74 -10.52
C LYS A 110 5.45 13.87 -9.31
N LEU A 111 6.73 13.47 -9.18
CA LEU A 111 7.18 12.62 -8.08
C LEU A 111 6.97 13.31 -6.73
N VAL A 112 7.48 14.55 -6.59
CA VAL A 112 7.41 15.30 -5.33
C VAL A 112 5.96 15.63 -4.98
N ALA A 113 5.22 16.28 -5.88
CA ALA A 113 3.88 16.76 -5.58
C ALA A 113 2.91 15.60 -5.26
N SER A 114 2.94 14.52 -6.05
CA SER A 114 2.05 13.39 -5.81
C SER A 114 2.39 12.66 -4.50
N TYR A 115 3.68 12.45 -4.22
CA TYR A 115 4.09 11.75 -3.01
C TYR A 115 3.84 12.60 -1.76
N GLU A 116 4.15 13.88 -1.79
CA GLU A 116 3.94 14.80 -0.67
C GLU A 116 2.46 15.05 -0.38
N ALA A 117 1.61 15.07 -1.42
CA ALA A 117 0.17 15.12 -1.21
C ALA A 117 -0.31 13.97 -0.33
N GLY A 118 0.26 12.78 -0.51
CA GLY A 118 -0.01 11.63 0.34
C GLY A 118 0.61 11.75 1.73
N VAL A 119 1.91 12.02 1.82
CA VAL A 119 2.63 12.05 3.11
C VAL A 119 2.09 13.15 4.03
N TYR A 120 1.94 14.37 3.52
CA TYR A 120 1.51 15.51 4.35
C TYR A 120 -0.02 15.60 4.48
N GLY A 121 -0.76 15.03 3.55
CA GLY A 121 -2.21 14.94 3.61
C GLY A 121 -2.73 13.90 4.59
N ASN A 122 -1.92 12.92 4.97
CA ASN A 122 -2.32 11.82 5.83
C ASN A 122 -1.63 11.88 7.20
N LEU A 123 -2.42 12.11 8.26
CA LEU A 123 -1.91 12.21 9.63
C LEU A 123 -1.22 10.92 10.10
N HIS A 124 -1.64 9.77 9.61
CA HIS A 124 -1.04 8.47 9.96
C HIS A 124 0.36 8.28 9.39
N LEU A 125 0.75 9.03 8.34
CA LEU A 125 2.07 8.96 7.72
C LEU A 125 3.06 9.97 8.32
N ARG A 126 2.60 11.00 9.00
CA ARG A 126 3.47 12.06 9.55
C ARG A 126 4.46 11.58 10.61
N SER A 127 4.20 10.42 11.21
CA SER A 127 5.08 9.84 12.24
C SER A 127 6.24 9.01 11.68
N THR A 128 6.31 8.80 10.37
CA THR A 128 7.42 8.02 9.79
C THR A 128 8.69 8.87 9.72
N THR A 129 9.78 8.32 10.25
CA THR A 129 11.09 9.00 10.30
C THR A 129 12.10 8.34 9.35
N ASN A 130 11.64 7.97 8.16
CA ASN A 130 12.46 7.24 7.18
C ASN A 130 13.58 8.08 6.52
N GLY A 131 13.76 9.33 6.94
CA GLY A 131 14.77 10.24 6.40
C GLY A 131 14.44 10.81 5.02
N TYR A 132 13.17 10.76 4.60
CA TYR A 132 12.72 11.28 3.30
C TYR A 132 13.12 12.74 3.07
N GLU A 133 12.90 13.62 4.06
CA GLU A 133 13.18 15.05 3.94
C GLU A 133 14.64 15.33 3.57
N GLN A 134 15.60 14.68 4.23
CA GLN A 134 17.02 14.84 3.95
C GLN A 134 17.38 14.34 2.56
N ARG A 135 16.86 13.16 2.17
CA ARG A 135 17.08 12.61 0.83
C ARG A 135 16.48 13.47 -0.26
N ARG A 136 15.26 14.00 -0.02
CA ARG A 136 14.58 14.93 -0.93
C ARG A 136 15.39 16.21 -1.14
N LEU A 137 15.84 16.86 -0.08
CA LEU A 137 16.66 18.06 -0.18
C LEU A 137 17.95 17.81 -0.98
N ALA A 138 18.63 16.70 -0.70
CA ALA A 138 19.82 16.28 -1.45
C ALA A 138 19.51 16.05 -2.94
N ALA A 139 18.39 15.39 -3.25
CA ALA A 139 17.96 15.15 -4.62
C ALA A 139 17.65 16.46 -5.37
N LEU A 140 16.95 17.40 -4.73
CA LEU A 140 16.58 18.68 -5.34
C LEU A 140 17.79 19.61 -5.54
N SER A 141 18.88 19.41 -4.82
CA SER A 141 20.14 20.18 -5.01
C SER A 141 20.96 19.74 -6.21
N MET A 142 20.63 18.60 -6.87
CA MET A 142 21.37 18.13 -8.05
C MET A 142 21.32 19.14 -9.20
N GLY A 143 22.49 19.39 -9.84
CA GLY A 143 22.60 20.38 -10.92
C GLY A 143 21.94 19.94 -12.23
N SER A 144 21.99 18.64 -12.56
CA SER A 144 21.39 18.09 -13.78
C SER A 144 19.93 17.69 -13.54
N THR A 145 19.01 18.11 -14.43
CA THR A 145 17.59 17.76 -14.36
C THR A 145 17.35 16.24 -14.35
N ARG A 146 18.10 15.48 -15.16
CA ARG A 146 18.00 14.01 -15.19
C ARG A 146 18.46 13.39 -13.87
N LEU A 147 19.61 13.86 -13.35
CA LEU A 147 20.09 13.40 -12.04
C LEU A 147 19.15 13.78 -10.92
N LYS A 148 18.56 14.99 -10.98
CA LYS A 148 17.54 15.43 -10.03
C LYS A 148 16.32 14.52 -10.06
N ALA A 149 15.76 14.19 -11.24
CA ALA A 149 14.62 13.28 -11.37
C ALA A 149 14.97 11.87 -10.84
N ALA A 150 16.13 11.33 -11.20
CA ALA A 150 16.58 10.02 -10.73
C ALA A 150 16.79 9.99 -9.21
N ALA A 151 17.44 11.01 -8.66
CA ALA A 151 17.67 11.14 -7.21
C ALA A 151 16.35 11.33 -6.45
N THR A 152 15.39 12.08 -7.01
CA THR A 152 14.06 12.24 -6.44
C THR A 152 13.31 10.90 -6.38
N ALA A 153 13.30 10.12 -7.47
CA ALA A 153 12.70 8.80 -7.46
C ALA A 153 13.36 7.86 -6.42
N SER A 154 14.69 7.92 -6.30
CA SER A 154 15.43 7.17 -5.29
C SER A 154 15.10 7.62 -3.87
N ALA A 155 14.88 8.93 -3.65
CA ALA A 155 14.61 9.49 -2.32
C ALA A 155 13.25 9.03 -1.76
N LEU A 156 12.26 8.88 -2.63
CA LEU A 156 10.89 8.50 -2.23
C LEU A 156 10.59 7.00 -2.40
N ALA A 157 11.43 6.25 -3.10
CA ALA A 157 11.19 4.82 -3.31
C ALA A 157 11.16 4.04 -1.99
N LEU A 158 10.21 3.12 -1.88
CA LEU A 158 10.26 2.09 -0.85
C LEU A 158 11.54 1.26 -1.05
N VAL A 159 12.27 1.06 0.01
CA VAL A 159 13.46 0.19 0.03
C VAL A 159 13.21 -0.98 0.98
N GLN A 160 13.98 -2.05 0.82
CA GLN A 160 13.94 -3.14 1.79
C GLN A 160 14.22 -2.58 3.18
N THR A 161 13.26 -2.75 4.08
CA THR A 161 13.34 -2.22 5.44
C THR A 161 13.01 -3.32 6.45
N LYS A 162 13.81 -3.42 7.50
CA LYS A 162 13.52 -4.24 8.68
C LYS A 162 13.00 -3.32 9.77
N LEU A 163 11.72 -3.50 10.12
CA LEU A 163 11.03 -2.76 11.16
C LEU A 163 11.08 -3.56 12.46
N ILE A 164 11.56 -2.97 13.53
CA ILE A 164 11.36 -3.52 14.89
C ILE A 164 9.96 -3.18 15.39
N PRO A 165 9.45 -3.85 16.47
CA PRO A 165 8.15 -3.53 17.05
C PRO A 165 7.97 -2.03 17.33
N GLY A 166 6.84 -1.46 16.89
CA GLY A 166 6.51 -0.04 17.00
C GLY A 166 7.06 0.85 15.90
N GLU A 167 7.93 0.36 15.00
CA GLU A 167 8.43 1.15 13.89
C GLU A 167 7.50 1.12 12.67
N SER A 168 7.65 2.16 11.84
CA SER A 168 6.98 2.29 10.56
C SER A 168 7.90 2.82 9.49
N THR A 169 7.56 2.52 8.25
CA THR A 169 8.20 3.07 7.05
C THR A 169 7.16 3.40 5.99
N ASP A 170 7.52 4.29 5.09
CA ASP A 170 6.73 4.59 3.91
C ASP A 170 7.63 4.72 2.67
N GLY A 171 7.02 4.67 1.51
CA GLY A 171 7.73 4.84 0.25
C GLY A 171 6.85 4.64 -0.97
N ALA A 172 7.39 4.97 -2.12
CA ALA A 172 6.75 4.75 -3.41
C ALA A 172 7.13 3.38 -3.98
N VAL A 173 6.13 2.68 -4.52
CA VAL A 173 6.29 1.43 -5.26
C VAL A 173 5.85 1.66 -6.69
N PHE A 174 6.64 1.20 -7.67
CA PHE A 174 6.46 1.49 -9.08
C PHE A 174 5.99 0.23 -9.83
N PHE A 175 4.88 0.34 -10.57
CA PHE A 175 4.34 -0.74 -11.40
C PHE A 175 4.52 -0.43 -12.89
N PRO A 176 5.15 -1.33 -13.67
CA PRO A 176 5.32 -1.13 -15.11
C PRO A 176 3.99 -1.39 -15.85
N THR A 177 3.21 -0.34 -16.03
CA THR A 177 1.88 -0.38 -16.63
C THR A 177 1.84 0.05 -18.10
N GLY A 178 2.99 0.44 -18.65
CA GLY A 178 3.07 1.02 -20.00
C GLY A 178 2.47 2.42 -20.07
N GLY A 179 2.47 3.18 -18.97
CA GLY A 179 1.89 4.51 -18.88
C GLY A 179 0.37 4.54 -18.75
N LYS A 180 -0.26 3.38 -18.57
CA LYS A 180 -1.71 3.24 -18.35
C LYS A 180 -2.01 3.19 -16.84
N PRO A 181 -3.22 3.55 -16.41
CA PRO A 181 -3.66 3.29 -15.04
C PRO A 181 -3.55 1.81 -14.66
N LEU A 182 -3.46 1.49 -13.38
CA LEU A 182 -3.50 0.11 -12.91
C LEU A 182 -4.77 -0.61 -13.38
N GLY A 183 -5.90 0.12 -13.50
CA GLY A 183 -7.20 -0.43 -13.84
C GLY A 183 -7.81 -1.18 -12.65
N SER A 184 -8.97 -1.80 -12.86
CA SER A 184 -9.61 -2.62 -11.85
C SER A 184 -8.77 -3.86 -11.51
N GLY A 185 -8.77 -4.26 -10.25
CA GLY A 185 -7.98 -5.39 -9.78
C GLY A 185 -7.74 -5.35 -8.28
N ARG A 186 -6.71 -6.05 -7.82
CA ARG A 186 -6.35 -6.11 -6.41
C ARG A 186 -4.84 -5.98 -6.21
N LEU A 187 -4.46 -5.29 -5.14
CA LEU A 187 -3.08 -5.30 -4.68
C LEU A 187 -2.88 -6.50 -3.75
N VAL A 188 -1.83 -7.26 -4.00
CA VAL A 188 -1.38 -8.35 -3.13
C VAL A 188 0.01 -8.02 -2.63
N VAL A 189 0.17 -8.00 -1.31
CA VAL A 189 1.47 -7.83 -0.65
C VAL A 189 1.81 -9.15 0.03
N ARG A 190 2.82 -9.83 -0.48
CA ARG A 190 3.25 -11.14 0.01
C ARG A 190 4.63 -11.05 0.63
N THR A 191 4.67 -11.03 1.92
CA THR A 191 5.91 -11.07 2.70
C THR A 191 6.28 -12.51 3.08
N ASN A 192 7.34 -12.69 3.84
CA ASN A 192 7.75 -14.02 4.31
C ASN A 192 6.76 -14.62 5.32
N THR A 193 5.99 -13.78 6.03
CA THR A 193 5.11 -14.19 7.14
C THR A 193 3.64 -14.05 6.81
N ASP A 194 3.26 -13.04 6.02
CA ASP A 194 1.87 -12.66 5.81
C ASP A 194 1.54 -12.41 4.34
N VAL A 195 0.24 -12.50 4.03
CA VAL A 195 -0.31 -12.08 2.73
C VAL A 195 -1.44 -11.11 2.98
N PHE A 196 -1.28 -9.88 2.45
CA PHE A 196 -2.31 -8.85 2.45
C PHE A 196 -2.94 -8.79 1.07
N GLU A 197 -4.26 -8.89 0.99
CA GLU A 197 -5.01 -8.77 -0.26
C GLU A 197 -6.01 -7.64 -0.12
N PHE A 198 -5.90 -6.65 -1.01
CA PHE A 198 -6.75 -5.47 -1.07
C PHE A 198 -7.61 -5.56 -2.33
N ASN A 199 -8.92 -5.77 -2.16
CA ASN A 199 -9.86 -5.91 -3.25
C ASN A 199 -10.61 -4.58 -3.47
N GLU A 200 -10.70 -4.10 -4.70
CA GLU A 200 -11.49 -2.91 -5.04
C GLU A 200 -13.01 -3.14 -4.91
N GLU A 201 -13.47 -4.37 -4.89
CA GLU A 201 -14.89 -4.73 -4.98
C GLU A 201 -15.71 -4.53 -3.70
N GLN A 202 -15.11 -4.22 -2.56
CA GLN A 202 -15.85 -4.08 -1.28
C GLN A 202 -16.32 -2.66 -0.95
N ALA A 203 -16.00 -1.67 -1.78
CA ALA A 203 -16.40 -0.28 -1.57
C ALA A 203 -17.87 0.05 -1.97
N GLY A 204 -18.61 -0.90 -2.56
CA GLY A 204 -19.97 -0.67 -3.08
C GLY A 204 -21.12 -1.07 -2.16
N GLY A 205 -20.91 -1.54 -0.97
CA GLY A 205 -21.89 -2.29 -0.17
C GLY A 205 -22.53 -1.59 1.03
N HIS A 206 -22.70 -0.27 1.06
CA HIS A 206 -23.67 0.36 1.98
C HIS A 206 -24.27 1.63 1.36
N ALA A 207 -25.13 1.43 0.36
CA ALA A 207 -26.16 2.42 0.09
C ALA A 207 -27.12 2.37 1.28
N VAL A 208 -27.09 3.39 2.13
CA VAL A 208 -28.13 3.62 3.15
C VAL A 208 -29.46 3.77 2.39
N PRO A 209 -30.50 2.95 2.66
CA PRO A 209 -31.78 3.16 2.03
C PRO A 209 -32.31 4.53 2.48
N ASN A 210 -32.58 5.38 1.49
CA ASN A 210 -33.30 6.64 1.66
C ASN A 210 -34.57 6.34 2.45
N SER A 211 -34.64 6.81 3.70
CA SER A 211 -35.87 6.89 4.44
C SER A 211 -36.75 7.93 3.75
N GLU A 212 -37.74 7.48 3.02
CA GLU A 212 -38.87 8.30 2.56
C GLU A 212 -39.48 9.02 3.76
N VAL A 213 -39.36 10.34 3.73
CA VAL A 213 -40.11 11.23 4.62
C VAL A 213 -41.54 11.27 4.07
N PRO A 214 -42.60 10.85 4.80
CA PRO A 214 -43.97 11.03 4.33
C PRO A 214 -44.35 12.50 4.46
N GLU A 215 -44.69 13.12 3.34
CA GLU A 215 -45.34 14.41 3.32
C GLU A 215 -46.73 14.32 4.04
N ARG A 216 -46.95 15.27 4.92
CA ARG A 216 -48.27 15.67 5.42
C ARG A 216 -48.45 17.15 5.20
#